data_37e9fb46aa83b8f22f4e04934e7a10c4
#
_entry.id   37e9fb46aa83b8f22f4e04934e7a10c4
#
_cell.length_a   1.000
_cell.length_b   1.000
_cell.length_c   1.000
_cell.angle_alpha   90.00
_cell.angle_beta   90.00
_cell.angle_gamma   90.00
#
_symmetry.space_group_name_H-M   'P 1'
#
loop_
_entity.id
_entity.type
_entity.pdbx_description
1 polymer ?
#
loop_
_entity_poly.entity_id
_entity_poly.type
_entity_poly.pdbx_seq_one_letter_code
_entity_poly.pdbx_strand_id
1 'polypeptide(L)'
;MSVTVTGANQLYKNINRLAQWSVRDSAKLQAVGERVGDVYANYLKANVKDLDKDTSLRGRKIKKGQLRRSSGTWQPDKKRNTILAGPRTKSIGKRGKTKKYADGWFAHIVEKGDFDERFGGKHRTRNTGVFSRGIRSTWNRSKKLEVILLKRNFAHYIKTI
;
A
#
# COMPACT_ATOMS: atom_id res chain seq x y z
N MET A 1 -51.31 12.94 -5.17
CA MET A 1 -50.40 12.27 -6.11
C MET A 1 -49.54 11.28 -5.32
N SER A 2 -49.69 9.98 -5.58
CA SER A 2 -48.86 8.97 -4.95
C SER A 2 -47.63 8.70 -5.84
N VAL A 3 -46.41 8.93 -5.34
CA VAL A 3 -45.19 8.59 -6.06
C VAL A 3 -44.82 7.14 -5.76
N THR A 4 -44.92 6.28 -6.77
CA THR A 4 -44.51 4.88 -6.67
C THR A 4 -43.04 4.77 -7.04
N VAL A 5 -42.14 4.50 -6.05
CA VAL A 5 -40.71 4.27 -6.30
C VAL A 5 -40.52 2.80 -6.69
N THR A 6 -40.36 2.52 -7.99
CA THR A 6 -40.00 1.18 -8.48
C THR A 6 -38.48 0.95 -8.32
N GLY A 7 -38.12 -0.24 -7.86
CA GLY A 7 -36.71 -0.63 -7.69
C GLY A 7 -36.09 -0.44 -6.29
N ALA A 8 -36.77 0.23 -5.36
CA ALA A 8 -36.28 0.42 -4.00
C ALA A 8 -35.98 -0.91 -3.29
N ASN A 9 -36.85 -1.90 -3.42
CA ASN A 9 -36.66 -3.23 -2.84
C ASN A 9 -35.46 -3.96 -3.44
N GLN A 10 -35.21 -3.81 -4.73
CA GLN A 10 -34.03 -4.40 -5.37
C GLN A 10 -32.75 -3.73 -4.92
N LEU A 11 -32.77 -2.40 -4.80
CA LEU A 11 -31.62 -1.64 -4.28
C LEU A 11 -31.30 -2.07 -2.84
N TYR A 12 -32.31 -2.16 -1.97
CA TYR A 12 -32.13 -2.62 -0.59
C TYR A 12 -31.56 -4.04 -0.51
N LYS A 13 -32.08 -4.98 -1.31
CA LYS A 13 -31.53 -6.34 -1.41
C LYS A 13 -30.05 -6.32 -1.84
N ASN A 14 -29.70 -5.50 -2.83
CA ASN A 14 -28.32 -5.40 -3.31
C ASN A 14 -27.37 -4.79 -2.26
N ILE A 15 -27.83 -3.77 -1.52
CA ILE A 15 -27.06 -3.18 -0.42
C ILE A 15 -26.81 -4.20 0.68
N ASN A 16 -27.82 -4.95 1.09
CA ASN A 16 -27.69 -6.00 2.10
C ASN A 16 -26.75 -7.13 1.64
N ARG A 17 -26.83 -7.55 0.38
CA ARG A 17 -25.88 -8.51 -0.19
C ARG A 17 -24.45 -7.99 -0.20
N LEU A 18 -24.24 -6.73 -0.54
CA LEU A 18 -22.91 -6.10 -0.50
C LEU A 18 -22.36 -6.05 0.94
N ALA A 19 -23.18 -5.69 1.92
CA ALA A 19 -22.80 -5.68 3.32
C ALA A 19 -22.44 -7.09 3.81
N GLN A 20 -23.23 -8.10 3.51
CA GLN A 20 -22.94 -9.50 3.85
C GLN A 20 -21.66 -10.00 3.18
N TRP A 21 -21.43 -9.66 1.91
CA TRP A 21 -20.23 -10.02 1.20
C TRP A 21 -18.98 -9.39 1.85
N SER A 22 -19.04 -8.13 2.26
CA SER A 22 -17.91 -7.45 2.90
C SER A 22 -17.48 -8.11 4.21
N VAL A 23 -18.42 -8.71 4.95
CA VAL A 23 -18.13 -9.45 6.18
C VAL A 23 -17.61 -10.86 5.87
N ARG A 24 -18.26 -11.59 4.96
CA ARG A 24 -17.88 -12.97 4.63
C ARG A 24 -16.57 -13.12 3.89
N ASP A 25 -16.28 -12.19 2.99
CA ASP A 25 -15.13 -12.28 2.08
C ASP A 25 -14.02 -11.29 2.42
N SER A 26 -13.79 -11.06 3.72
CA SER A 26 -12.71 -10.18 4.20
C SER A 26 -11.34 -10.51 3.60
N ALA A 27 -11.04 -11.80 3.37
CA ALA A 27 -9.80 -12.24 2.73
C ALA A 27 -9.72 -11.78 1.26
N LYS A 28 -10.84 -11.81 0.51
CA LYS A 28 -10.89 -11.31 -0.87
C LYS A 28 -10.72 -9.80 -0.92
N LEU A 29 -11.35 -9.07 0.03
CA LEU A 29 -11.16 -7.62 0.16
C LEU A 29 -9.72 -7.26 0.51
N GLN A 30 -9.09 -8.02 1.41
CA GLN A 30 -7.67 -7.87 1.70
C GLN A 30 -6.82 -8.06 0.45
N ALA A 31 -7.05 -9.12 -0.32
CA ALA A 31 -6.33 -9.38 -1.57
C ALA A 31 -6.52 -8.25 -2.61
N VAL A 32 -7.71 -7.64 -2.68
CA VAL A 32 -7.94 -6.43 -3.50
C VAL A 32 -7.08 -5.28 -3.01
N GLY A 33 -7.11 -4.99 -1.71
CA GLY A 33 -6.31 -3.92 -1.11
C GLY A 33 -4.81 -4.11 -1.33
N GLU A 34 -4.30 -5.34 -1.19
CA GLU A 34 -2.90 -5.68 -1.46
C GLU A 34 -2.53 -5.40 -2.92
N ARG A 35 -3.33 -5.84 -3.89
CA ARG A 35 -3.10 -5.59 -5.32
C ARG A 35 -3.14 -4.10 -5.68
N VAL A 36 -4.07 -3.36 -5.09
CA VAL A 36 -4.19 -1.90 -5.28
C VAL A 36 -2.96 -1.19 -4.69
N GLY A 37 -2.55 -1.58 -3.49
CA GLY A 37 -1.36 -1.05 -2.82
C GLY A 37 -0.06 -1.37 -3.56
N ASP A 38 0.02 -2.53 -4.22
CA ASP A 38 1.19 -2.95 -5.00
C ASP A 38 1.48 -2.01 -6.19
N VAL A 39 0.47 -1.33 -6.73
CA VAL A 39 0.69 -0.31 -7.78
C VAL A 39 1.62 0.79 -7.27
N TYR A 40 1.37 1.28 -6.06
CA TYR A 40 2.23 2.29 -5.43
C TYR A 40 3.58 1.70 -4.96
N ALA A 41 3.56 0.53 -4.34
CA ALA A 41 4.79 -0.13 -3.88
C ALA A 41 5.76 -0.41 -5.04
N ASN A 42 5.26 -0.84 -6.19
CA ASN A 42 6.06 -1.07 -7.38
C ASN A 42 6.59 0.22 -7.99
N TYR A 43 5.78 1.30 -7.99
CA TYR A 43 6.28 2.62 -8.36
C TYR A 43 7.48 3.02 -7.49
N LEU A 44 7.40 2.85 -6.18
CA LEU A 44 8.50 3.17 -5.27
C LEU A 44 9.73 2.32 -5.56
N LYS A 45 9.58 1.01 -5.73
CA LYS A 45 10.69 0.12 -6.07
C LYS A 45 11.40 0.53 -7.35
N ALA A 46 10.66 1.04 -8.33
CA ALA A 46 11.23 1.49 -9.60
C ALA A 46 11.90 2.88 -9.52
N ASN A 47 11.33 3.81 -8.74
CA ASN A 47 11.70 5.22 -8.78
C ASN A 47 12.52 5.71 -7.58
N VAL A 48 12.55 4.96 -6.46
CA VAL A 48 13.40 5.31 -5.32
C VAL A 48 14.86 5.05 -5.69
N LYS A 49 15.66 6.11 -5.69
CA LYS A 49 17.11 6.01 -5.78
C LYS A 49 17.63 5.54 -4.42
N ASP A 50 18.12 4.34 -4.35
CA ASP A 50 18.63 3.73 -3.13
C ASP A 50 20.14 3.95 -3.00
N LEU A 51 20.69 3.59 -1.84
CA LEU A 51 22.13 3.67 -1.58
C LEU A 51 22.91 2.70 -2.46
N ASP A 52 24.03 3.18 -2.98
CA ASP A 52 24.94 2.36 -3.82
C ASP A 52 25.87 1.48 -2.96
N LYS A 53 26.04 1.80 -1.68
CA LYS A 53 26.88 1.07 -0.72
C LYS A 53 26.24 1.02 0.67
N ASP A 54 26.69 0.08 1.48
CA ASP A 54 26.32 0.02 2.90
C ASP A 54 26.85 1.25 3.63
N THR A 55 26.06 1.79 4.55
CA THR A 55 26.42 2.96 5.36
C THR A 55 25.83 2.85 6.76
N SER A 56 26.10 3.83 7.60
CA SER A 56 25.50 3.93 8.93
C SER A 56 25.01 5.35 9.22
N LEU A 57 23.91 5.47 9.93
CA LEU A 57 23.38 6.72 10.42
C LEU A 57 22.97 6.58 11.88
N ARG A 58 23.52 7.44 12.73
CA ARG A 58 23.27 7.42 14.19
C ARG A 58 23.46 6.03 14.79
N GLY A 59 24.56 5.35 14.46
CA GLY A 59 24.87 3.99 14.92
C GLY A 59 24.03 2.85 14.31
N ARG A 60 23.05 3.16 13.45
CA ARG A 60 22.24 2.13 12.76
C ARG A 60 22.79 1.85 11.37
N LYS A 61 23.11 0.59 11.10
CA LYS A 61 23.56 0.15 9.76
C LYS A 61 22.40 0.21 8.76
N ILE A 62 22.67 0.75 7.60
CA ILE A 62 21.75 0.79 6.44
C ILE A 62 22.44 0.05 5.31
N LYS A 63 21.80 -0.98 4.80
CA LYS A 63 22.32 -1.81 3.72
C LYS A 63 21.95 -1.22 2.36
N LYS A 64 22.84 -1.39 1.38
CA LYS A 64 22.56 -1.11 -0.02
C LYS A 64 21.20 -1.66 -0.43
N GLY A 65 20.38 -0.88 -1.11
CA GLY A 65 19.05 -1.27 -1.58
C GLY A 65 18.00 -1.47 -0.48
N GLN A 66 18.26 -1.06 0.76
CA GLN A 66 17.37 -1.33 1.90
C GLN A 66 16.03 -0.61 1.77
N LEU A 67 16.01 0.65 1.31
CA LEU A 67 14.78 1.42 1.17
C LEU A 67 13.86 0.80 0.12
N ARG A 68 14.41 0.40 -1.02
CA ARG A 68 13.66 -0.27 -2.08
C ARG A 68 13.08 -1.61 -1.60
N ARG A 69 13.85 -2.41 -0.85
CA ARG A 69 13.38 -3.67 -0.26
C ARG A 69 12.37 -3.48 0.88
N SER A 70 12.34 -2.31 1.52
CA SER A 70 11.34 -1.99 2.55
C SER A 70 9.97 -1.64 1.97
N SER A 71 9.91 -1.25 0.69
CA SER A 71 8.67 -0.87 0.03
C SER A 71 7.82 -2.10 -0.29
N GLY A 72 6.56 -2.05 0.08
CA GLY A 72 5.61 -3.15 -0.12
C GLY A 72 4.23 -2.81 0.42
N THR A 73 3.35 -3.80 0.40
CA THR A 73 2.02 -3.75 1.00
C THR A 73 1.99 -4.60 2.26
N TRP A 74 1.24 -4.19 3.25
CA TRP A 74 1.02 -4.99 4.47
C TRP A 74 -0.23 -4.57 5.21
N GLN A 75 -0.77 -5.51 5.98
CA GLN A 75 -1.85 -5.26 6.91
C GLN A 75 -1.25 -5.02 8.31
N PRO A 76 -1.40 -3.84 8.90
CA PRO A 76 -0.82 -3.53 10.20
C PRO A 76 -1.51 -4.29 11.34
N ASP A 77 -2.82 -4.48 11.22
CA ASP A 77 -3.66 -5.19 12.19
C ASP A 77 -4.65 -6.09 11.44
N LYS A 78 -4.69 -7.36 11.79
CA LYS A 78 -5.62 -8.34 11.21
C LYS A 78 -7.10 -8.03 11.51
N LYS A 79 -7.36 -7.29 12.59
CA LYS A 79 -8.72 -6.88 12.98
C LYS A 79 -9.23 -5.68 12.17
N ARG A 80 -8.34 -4.96 11.49
CA ARG A 80 -8.70 -3.80 10.65
C ARG A 80 -8.50 -4.18 9.19
N ASN A 81 -9.53 -3.99 8.38
CA ASN A 81 -9.47 -4.17 6.92
C ASN A 81 -8.66 -3.04 6.24
N THR A 82 -7.56 -2.63 6.88
CA THR A 82 -6.70 -1.54 6.39
C THR A 82 -5.44 -2.13 5.80
N ILE A 83 -5.18 -1.84 4.54
CA ILE A 83 -3.93 -2.16 3.85
C ILE A 83 -3.09 -0.90 3.75
N LEU A 84 -1.85 -0.99 4.16
CA LEU A 84 -0.85 0.07 4.00
C LEU A 84 0.09 -0.30 2.87
N ALA A 85 0.52 0.71 2.10
CA ALA A 85 1.49 0.56 1.03
C ALA A 85 2.59 1.62 1.18
N GLY A 86 3.85 1.22 1.00
CA GLY A 86 4.99 2.12 1.10
C GLY A 86 6.20 1.50 1.78
N PRO A 87 7.17 2.33 2.23
CA PRO A 87 8.30 1.87 3.02
C PRO A 87 7.85 1.48 4.44
N ARG A 88 8.21 0.29 4.89
CA ARG A 88 7.94 -0.14 6.27
C ARG A 88 8.98 0.43 7.22
N THR A 89 8.53 1.02 8.31
CA THR A 89 9.40 1.64 9.33
C THR A 89 9.82 0.70 10.45
N LYS A 90 9.19 -0.47 10.57
CA LYS A 90 9.57 -1.50 11.54
C LYS A 90 9.55 -2.86 10.85
N SER A 91 10.57 -3.68 11.09
CA SER A 91 10.53 -5.08 10.74
C SER A 91 9.61 -5.79 11.74
N ILE A 92 8.33 -5.92 11.39
CA ILE A 92 7.40 -6.71 12.19
C ILE A 92 7.71 -8.17 11.90
N GLY A 93 8.60 -8.75 12.68
CA GLY A 93 8.83 -10.18 12.73
C GLY A 93 8.70 -10.60 14.17
N LYS A 94 7.82 -11.55 14.47
CA LYS A 94 7.93 -12.29 15.74
C LYS A 94 9.34 -12.91 15.79
N ARG A 95 9.97 -12.92 16.98
CA ARG A 95 11.25 -13.62 17.24
C ARG A 95 11.27 -14.95 16.47
N GLY A 96 12.28 -15.17 15.64
CA GLY A 96 12.49 -16.43 14.92
C GLY A 96 11.86 -16.55 13.51
N LYS A 97 11.07 -15.58 13.02
CA LYS A 97 10.57 -15.60 11.62
C LYS A 97 11.39 -14.70 10.71
N THR A 98 11.73 -15.20 9.52
CA THR A 98 12.39 -14.43 8.45
C THR A 98 11.63 -13.15 8.17
N LYS A 99 12.33 -12.02 8.27
CA LYS A 99 11.74 -10.70 8.02
C LYS A 99 11.41 -10.59 6.52
N LYS A 100 10.14 -10.51 6.19
CA LYS A 100 9.65 -10.40 4.81
C LYS A 100 10.12 -9.11 4.12
N TYR A 101 10.34 -8.04 4.89
CA TYR A 101 10.74 -6.73 4.36
C TYR A 101 11.87 -6.12 5.19
N ALA A 102 12.73 -5.36 4.52
CA ALA A 102 13.73 -4.53 5.19
C ALA A 102 13.07 -3.37 5.94
N ASP A 103 13.78 -2.80 6.91
CA ASP A 103 13.32 -1.63 7.66
C ASP A 103 13.67 -0.34 6.91
N GLY A 104 12.65 0.40 6.50
CA GLY A 104 12.76 1.67 5.78
C GLY A 104 12.64 2.90 6.70
N TRP A 105 13.07 2.81 7.95
CA TRP A 105 12.95 3.86 8.97
C TRP A 105 13.46 5.25 8.54
N PHE A 106 14.39 5.30 7.61
CA PHE A 106 14.98 6.52 7.08
C PHE A 106 14.24 7.10 5.85
N ALA A 107 13.13 6.53 5.46
CA ALA A 107 12.35 6.98 4.29
C ALA A 107 12.00 8.47 4.32
N HIS A 108 11.68 9.02 5.51
CA HIS A 108 11.37 10.43 5.67
C HIS A 108 12.53 11.36 5.36
N ILE A 109 13.78 10.91 5.58
CA ILE A 109 14.98 11.65 5.25
C ILE A 109 15.14 11.73 3.73
N VAL A 110 14.90 10.60 3.05
CA VAL A 110 14.92 10.51 1.59
C VAL A 110 13.85 11.40 0.95
N GLU A 111 12.64 11.42 1.51
CA GLU A 111 11.55 12.28 1.00
C GLU A 111 11.88 13.76 1.06
N LYS A 112 12.60 14.20 2.10
CA LYS A 112 13.04 15.58 2.28
C LYS A 112 14.26 15.96 1.44
N GLY A 113 14.95 14.98 0.85
CA GLY A 113 16.18 15.21 0.11
C GLY A 113 17.43 15.43 0.97
N ASP A 114 17.32 15.24 2.28
CA ASP A 114 18.43 15.48 3.24
C ASP A 114 19.37 14.26 3.37
N PHE A 115 19.20 13.27 2.53
CA PHE A 115 19.87 11.98 2.68
C PHE A 115 21.38 12.10 2.45
N ASP A 116 21.79 12.80 1.39
CA ASP A 116 23.20 12.93 1.05
C ASP A 116 23.95 13.84 2.03
N GLU A 117 23.34 14.93 2.48
CA GLU A 117 23.93 15.84 3.47
C GLU A 117 24.21 15.15 4.80
N ARG A 118 23.28 14.32 5.27
CA ARG A 118 23.40 13.57 6.54
C ARG A 118 24.36 12.38 6.46
N PHE A 119 24.66 11.91 5.27
CA PHE A 119 25.63 10.83 5.02
C PHE A 119 26.95 11.32 4.46
N GLY A 120 27.23 12.64 4.56
CA GLY A 120 28.46 13.25 4.10
C GLY A 120 28.50 13.56 2.60
N GLY A 121 27.37 13.48 1.90
CA GLY A 121 27.26 13.93 0.52
C GLY A 121 27.05 15.44 0.42
N LYS A 122 27.61 16.07 -0.61
CA LYS A 122 27.51 17.52 -0.86
C LYS A 122 26.25 17.94 -1.63
N HIS A 123 25.41 17.01 -2.03
CA HIS A 123 24.27 17.27 -2.92
C HIS A 123 22.97 16.68 -2.39
N ARG A 124 21.88 17.46 -2.46
CA ARG A 124 20.54 16.98 -2.19
C ARG A 124 20.20 15.81 -3.12
N THR A 125 19.63 14.75 -2.57
CA THR A 125 19.22 13.60 -3.39
C THR A 125 18.15 14.01 -4.40
N ARG A 126 18.21 13.44 -5.61
CA ARG A 126 17.15 13.56 -6.63
C ARG A 126 15.82 12.89 -6.22
N ASN A 127 15.78 12.31 -5.02
CA ASN A 127 14.60 11.63 -4.49
C ASN A 127 13.58 12.53 -3.79
N THR A 128 13.86 13.85 -3.67
CA THR A 128 12.96 14.78 -2.97
C THR A 128 11.53 14.62 -3.49
N GLY A 129 10.60 14.35 -2.58
CA GLY A 129 9.18 14.18 -2.90
C GLY A 129 8.84 12.90 -3.70
N VAL A 130 9.71 11.87 -3.72
CA VAL A 130 9.45 10.64 -4.49
C VAL A 130 8.20 9.90 -4.02
N PHE A 131 7.94 9.88 -2.71
CA PHE A 131 6.76 9.23 -2.15
C PHE A 131 5.50 10.00 -2.49
N SER A 132 5.51 11.32 -2.31
CA SER A 132 4.40 12.21 -2.64
C SER A 132 4.07 12.18 -4.15
N ARG A 133 5.09 12.21 -5.02
CA ARG A 133 4.91 12.04 -6.47
C ARG A 133 4.35 10.68 -6.81
N GLY A 134 4.81 9.63 -6.13
CA GLY A 134 4.32 8.27 -6.31
C GLY A 134 2.83 8.15 -6.03
N ILE A 135 2.37 8.73 -4.92
CA ILE A 135 0.94 8.74 -4.60
C ILE A 135 0.16 9.42 -5.73
N ARG A 136 0.56 10.63 -6.16
CA ARG A 136 -0.15 11.38 -7.21
C ARG A 136 -0.18 10.61 -8.54
N SER A 137 0.95 10.07 -8.97
CA SER A 137 1.06 9.39 -10.28
C SER A 137 0.33 8.04 -10.32
N THR A 138 0.22 7.34 -9.19
CA THR A 138 -0.43 6.03 -9.14
C THR A 138 -1.90 6.07 -8.74
N TRP A 139 -2.39 7.19 -8.18
CA TRP A 139 -3.73 7.32 -7.61
C TRP A 139 -4.86 6.90 -8.54
N ASN A 140 -4.90 7.46 -9.74
CA ASN A 140 -5.97 7.16 -10.70
C ASN A 140 -5.91 5.70 -11.18
N ARG A 141 -4.71 5.16 -11.35
CA ARG A 141 -4.52 3.74 -11.72
C ARG A 141 -4.98 2.82 -10.59
N SER A 142 -4.62 3.13 -9.36
CA SER A 142 -5.04 2.39 -8.17
C SER A 142 -6.56 2.38 -8.01
N LYS A 143 -7.22 3.54 -8.13
CA LYS A 143 -8.69 3.65 -8.07
C LYS A 143 -9.39 2.85 -9.17
N LYS A 144 -8.92 2.94 -10.41
CA LYS A 144 -9.49 2.16 -11.53
C LYS A 144 -9.36 0.66 -11.26
N LEU A 145 -8.19 0.21 -10.81
CA LEU A 145 -7.96 -1.19 -10.49
C LEU A 145 -8.86 -1.67 -9.34
N GLU A 146 -8.99 -0.87 -8.28
CA GLU A 146 -9.87 -1.17 -7.14
C GLU A 146 -11.31 -1.42 -7.61
N VAL A 147 -11.87 -0.49 -8.38
CA VAL A 147 -13.25 -0.62 -8.91
C VAL A 147 -13.42 -1.87 -9.76
N ILE A 148 -12.46 -2.19 -10.62
CA ILE A 148 -12.50 -3.40 -11.47
C ILE A 148 -12.49 -4.66 -10.60
N LEU A 149 -11.58 -4.73 -9.63
CA LEU A 149 -11.45 -5.92 -8.77
C LEU A 149 -12.66 -6.10 -7.85
N LEU A 150 -13.20 -5.02 -7.28
CA LEU A 150 -14.41 -5.07 -6.45
C LEU A 150 -15.61 -5.51 -7.27
N LYS A 151 -15.83 -4.94 -8.46
CA LYS A 151 -16.93 -5.34 -9.36
C LYS A 151 -16.84 -6.82 -9.72
N ARG A 152 -15.64 -7.30 -10.08
CA ARG A 152 -15.43 -8.72 -10.43
C ARG A 152 -15.74 -9.65 -9.27
N ASN A 153 -15.22 -9.33 -8.08
CA ASN A 153 -15.41 -10.17 -6.90
C ASN A 153 -16.87 -10.17 -6.43
N PHE A 154 -17.53 -9.00 -6.47
CA PHE A 154 -18.94 -8.89 -6.11
C PHE A 154 -19.86 -9.59 -7.12
N ALA A 155 -19.59 -9.47 -8.43
CA ALA A 155 -20.35 -10.19 -9.45
C ALA A 155 -20.20 -11.71 -9.30
N HIS A 156 -19.03 -12.21 -8.91
CA HIS A 156 -18.83 -13.62 -8.60
C HIS A 156 -19.66 -14.05 -7.39
N TYR A 157 -19.67 -13.24 -6.32
CA TYR A 157 -20.46 -13.52 -5.12
C TYR A 157 -21.97 -13.62 -5.43
N ILE A 158 -22.51 -12.69 -6.24
CA ILE A 158 -23.93 -12.71 -6.62
C ILE A 158 -24.30 -13.98 -7.40
N LYS A 159 -23.38 -14.52 -8.20
CA LYS A 159 -23.63 -15.75 -8.98
C LYS A 159 -23.58 -17.02 -8.15
N THR A 160 -22.97 -16.98 -6.96
CA THR A 160 -22.79 -18.16 -6.09
C THR A 160 -23.84 -18.26 -4.99
N ILE A 161 -24.77 -17.29 -4.93
CA ILE A 161 -25.95 -17.28 -4.05
C ILE A 161 -27.21 -17.55 -4.87
#